data_e5d95c378e07ac1e94a1dd9a99c8fa93
#
_entry.id   e5d95c378e07ac1e94a1dd9a99c8fa93
#
_cell.length_a   1.000
_cell.length_b   1.000
_cell.length_c   1.000
_cell.angle_alpha   90.00
_cell.angle_beta   90.00
_cell.angle_gamma   90.00
#
_symmetry.space_group_name_H-M   'P 1'
#
loop_
_entity.id
_entity.type
_entity.pdbx_description
1 polymer ?
#
loop_
_entity_poly.entity_id
_entity_poly.type
_entity_poly.pdbx_seq_one_letter_code
_entity_poly.pdbx_strand_id
1 'polypeptide(L)'
;FLYINLISKLIAVDRIYLKQADILESKTVNKESIKFISGNVIFEKGNLIFKCDDGEHYEKNELVIMYNNVSAIENQRTLKCDTIKYFSLENRLLSIGDSHIWDNDYDLKADSLTVFTDIDSGVAIGNVILKQKGQTINAERIEYKKNKEHDGISYTAIGNVIIKDSSRQATCG
;
A
#
# COMPACT_ATOMS: atom_id res chain seq x y z
N PHE A 1 -50.53 -2.55 8.15
CA PHE A 1 -49.71 -2.29 6.95
C PHE A 1 -48.30 -1.94 7.39
N LEU A 2 -47.38 -2.93 7.29
CA LEU A 2 -46.01 -2.79 7.67
C LEU A 2 -45.22 -2.35 6.42
N TYR A 3 -44.77 -1.11 6.37
CA TYR A 3 -43.81 -0.67 5.35
C TYR A 3 -42.42 -1.18 5.72
N ILE A 4 -41.99 -2.25 5.06
CA ILE A 4 -40.56 -2.68 5.09
C ILE A 4 -39.85 -1.78 4.11
N ASN A 5 -39.18 -0.74 4.62
CA ASN A 5 -38.19 0.02 3.87
C ASN A 5 -36.94 -0.85 3.68
N LEU A 6 -36.93 -1.59 2.58
CA LEU A 6 -35.73 -2.27 2.11
C LEU A 6 -34.79 -1.20 1.52
N ILE A 7 -34.06 -0.51 2.39
CA ILE A 7 -32.91 0.30 1.94
C ILE A 7 -31.86 -0.72 1.55
N SER A 8 -31.84 -1.10 0.27
CA SER A 8 -30.67 -1.70 -0.34
C SER A 8 -29.55 -0.68 -0.22
N LYS A 9 -28.70 -0.84 0.81
CA LYS A 9 -27.42 -0.16 0.88
C LYS A 9 -26.67 -0.59 -0.38
N LEU A 10 -26.71 0.24 -1.41
CA LEU A 10 -25.85 0.11 -2.57
C LEU A 10 -24.44 0.22 -2.00
N ILE A 11 -23.77 -0.91 -1.80
CA ILE A 11 -22.35 -0.93 -1.46
C ILE A 11 -21.69 -0.43 -2.74
N ALA A 12 -21.42 0.85 -2.80
CA ALA A 12 -20.55 1.41 -3.82
C ALA A 12 -19.20 0.72 -3.63
N VAL A 13 -18.85 -0.17 -4.54
CA VAL A 13 -17.49 -0.71 -4.60
C VAL A 13 -16.62 0.49 -4.88
N ASP A 14 -15.81 0.86 -3.89
CA ASP A 14 -14.92 2.01 -3.97
C ASP A 14 -13.81 1.67 -4.97
N ARG A 15 -14.01 2.05 -6.24
CA ARG A 15 -13.09 1.74 -7.34
C ARG A 15 -11.98 2.77 -7.39
N ILE A 16 -10.81 2.34 -7.83
CA ILE A 16 -9.74 3.27 -8.20
C ILE A 16 -10.13 3.98 -9.49
N TYR A 17 -9.94 5.28 -9.56
CA TYR A 17 -10.17 6.08 -10.76
C TYR A 17 -9.04 7.06 -11.04
N LEU A 18 -8.79 7.32 -12.31
CA LEU A 18 -7.85 8.34 -12.76
C LEU A 18 -8.48 9.72 -12.54
N LYS A 19 -7.83 10.55 -11.73
CA LYS A 19 -8.25 11.93 -11.46
C LYS A 19 -7.56 12.93 -12.36
N GLN A 20 -6.26 12.72 -12.64
CA GLN A 20 -5.44 13.64 -13.40
C GLN A 20 -4.37 12.91 -14.17
N ALA A 21 -4.06 13.39 -15.36
CA ALA A 21 -2.88 13.07 -16.16
C ALA A 21 -2.70 14.15 -17.24
N ASP A 22 -1.50 14.28 -17.79
CA ASP A 22 -1.26 15.16 -18.93
C ASP A 22 -1.58 14.43 -20.24
N ILE A 23 -1.33 13.11 -20.31
CA ILE A 23 -1.56 12.28 -21.51
C ILE A 23 -2.28 10.99 -21.11
N LEU A 24 -3.30 10.63 -21.87
CA LEU A 24 -4.02 9.37 -21.77
C LEU A 24 -4.15 8.76 -23.17
N GLU A 25 -3.53 7.61 -23.38
CA GLU A 25 -3.67 6.80 -24.59
C GLU A 25 -4.39 5.50 -24.25
N SER A 26 -5.29 5.04 -25.13
CA SER A 26 -5.93 3.73 -25.00
C SER A 26 -5.53 2.85 -26.18
N LYS A 27 -5.05 1.64 -25.88
CA LYS A 27 -4.67 0.64 -26.90
C LYS A 27 -5.33 -0.70 -26.58
N THR A 28 -5.75 -1.41 -27.61
CA THR A 28 -6.24 -2.78 -27.46
C THR A 28 -5.12 -3.75 -27.77
N VAL A 29 -4.69 -4.51 -26.77
CA VAL A 29 -3.64 -5.53 -26.88
C VAL A 29 -4.25 -6.87 -26.50
N ASN A 30 -4.20 -7.88 -27.38
CA ASN A 30 -4.76 -9.21 -27.11
C ASN A 30 -6.24 -9.19 -26.64
N LYS A 31 -7.06 -8.34 -27.22
CA LYS A 31 -8.48 -8.12 -26.86
C LYS A 31 -8.69 -7.52 -25.45
N GLU A 32 -7.66 -6.96 -24.85
CA GLU A 32 -7.72 -6.23 -23.58
C GLU A 32 -7.49 -4.74 -23.85
N SER A 33 -8.34 -3.88 -23.29
CA SER A 33 -8.14 -2.43 -23.30
C SER A 33 -7.15 -2.07 -22.20
N ILE A 34 -6.03 -1.46 -22.60
CA ILE A 34 -5.00 -0.95 -21.70
C ILE A 34 -4.92 0.56 -21.90
N LYS A 35 -5.01 1.31 -20.82
CA LYS A 35 -4.76 2.74 -20.80
C LYS A 35 -3.33 3.01 -20.38
N PHE A 36 -2.57 3.73 -21.20
CA PHE A 36 -1.23 4.25 -20.90
C PHE A 36 -1.39 5.71 -20.50
N ILE A 37 -0.85 6.06 -19.36
CA ILE A 37 -1.12 7.32 -18.67
C ILE A 37 0.22 7.94 -18.32
N SER A 38 0.43 9.22 -18.62
CA SER A 38 1.70 9.88 -18.29
C SER A 38 1.54 11.36 -17.98
N GLY A 39 2.48 11.86 -17.19
CA GLY A 39 2.61 13.26 -16.75
C GLY A 39 1.64 13.63 -15.64
N ASN A 40 2.16 13.99 -14.48
CA ASN A 40 1.40 14.45 -13.31
C ASN A 40 0.21 13.55 -12.95
N VAL A 41 0.43 12.23 -12.97
CA VAL A 41 -0.62 11.22 -12.82
C VAL A 41 -1.13 11.17 -11.37
N ILE A 42 -2.44 11.23 -11.20
CA ILE A 42 -3.13 11.07 -9.91
C ILE A 42 -4.26 10.05 -10.08
N PHE A 43 -4.20 8.99 -9.26
CA PHE A 43 -5.31 8.07 -9.04
C PHE A 43 -5.87 8.25 -7.63
N GLU A 44 -7.17 8.02 -7.47
CA GLU A 44 -7.84 8.07 -6.17
C GLU A 44 -8.69 6.82 -5.95
N LYS A 45 -8.74 6.37 -4.68
CA LYS A 45 -9.67 5.37 -4.18
C LYS A 45 -10.05 5.70 -2.74
N GLY A 46 -11.25 6.22 -2.53
CA GLY A 46 -11.65 6.75 -1.23
C GLY A 46 -10.66 7.83 -0.75
N ASN A 47 -10.06 7.61 0.41
CA ASN A 47 -9.06 8.52 0.99
C ASN A 47 -7.62 8.23 0.53
N LEU A 48 -7.42 7.18 -0.27
CA LEU A 48 -6.10 6.78 -0.76
C LEU A 48 -5.81 7.50 -2.08
N ILE A 49 -4.74 8.28 -2.10
CA ILE A 49 -4.29 9.07 -3.25
C ILE A 49 -2.95 8.50 -3.71
N PHE A 50 -2.87 8.12 -4.98
CA PHE A 50 -1.63 7.72 -5.63
C PHE A 50 -1.13 8.84 -6.55
N LYS A 51 0.18 9.08 -6.56
CA LYS A 51 0.85 9.99 -7.48
C LYS A 51 2.02 9.27 -8.12
N CYS A 52 2.22 9.49 -9.42
CA CYS A 52 3.35 8.97 -10.18
C CYS A 52 3.56 9.80 -11.45
N ASP A 53 4.64 9.53 -12.19
CA ASP A 53 4.85 10.16 -13.48
C ASP A 53 4.16 9.37 -14.60
N ASP A 54 4.13 8.02 -14.47
CA ASP A 54 3.60 7.13 -15.49
C ASP A 54 2.76 6.01 -14.87
N GLY A 55 1.78 5.50 -15.63
CA GLY A 55 0.95 4.39 -15.20
C GLY A 55 0.28 3.65 -16.35
N GLU A 56 -0.16 2.45 -16.04
CA GLU A 56 -0.94 1.57 -16.92
C GLU A 56 -2.19 1.10 -16.18
N HIS A 57 -3.34 1.15 -16.84
CA HIS A 57 -4.59 0.63 -16.30
C HIS A 57 -5.15 -0.47 -17.19
N TYR A 58 -5.18 -1.67 -16.65
CA TYR A 58 -5.71 -2.89 -17.25
C TYR A 58 -7.16 -3.05 -16.80
N GLU A 59 -8.11 -2.58 -17.61
CA GLU A 59 -9.52 -2.47 -17.23
C GLU A 59 -10.17 -3.84 -16.91
N LYS A 60 -9.84 -4.87 -17.67
CA LYS A 60 -10.40 -6.20 -17.49
C LYS A 60 -10.06 -6.83 -16.13
N ASN A 61 -8.84 -6.61 -15.66
CA ASN A 61 -8.31 -7.20 -14.43
C ASN A 61 -8.40 -6.23 -13.25
N GLU A 62 -8.91 -5.02 -13.47
CA GLU A 62 -8.94 -3.94 -12.46
C GLU A 62 -7.56 -3.74 -11.81
N LEU A 63 -6.49 -3.84 -12.64
CA LEU A 63 -5.10 -3.67 -12.23
C LEU A 63 -4.58 -2.31 -12.69
N VAL A 64 -4.03 -1.54 -11.77
CA VAL A 64 -3.29 -0.32 -12.06
C VAL A 64 -1.82 -0.53 -11.69
N ILE A 65 -0.92 -0.25 -12.64
CA ILE A 65 0.53 -0.24 -12.41
C ILE A 65 0.99 1.21 -12.49
N MET A 66 1.72 1.67 -11.49
CA MET A 66 2.25 3.02 -11.36
C MET A 66 3.76 2.93 -11.20
N TYR A 67 4.49 3.74 -11.93
CA TYR A 67 5.96 3.75 -11.90
C TYR A 67 6.50 5.16 -12.10
N ASN A 68 7.75 5.35 -11.74
CA ASN A 68 8.46 6.62 -11.68
C ASN A 68 7.86 7.61 -10.66
N ASN A 69 8.64 7.94 -9.63
CA ASN A 69 8.28 8.86 -8.54
C ASN A 69 6.97 8.49 -7.82
N VAL A 70 6.78 7.19 -7.56
CA VAL A 70 5.51 6.70 -7.01
C VAL A 70 5.37 7.02 -5.54
N SER A 71 4.20 7.56 -5.18
CA SER A 71 3.76 7.70 -3.79
C SER A 71 2.29 7.34 -3.63
N ALA A 72 1.96 6.76 -2.46
CA ALA A 72 0.59 6.54 -2.02
C ALA A 72 0.40 7.21 -0.66
N ILE A 73 -0.68 7.98 -0.51
CA ILE A 73 -0.97 8.79 0.67
C ILE A 73 -2.37 8.46 1.15
N GLU A 74 -2.49 8.07 2.41
CA GLU A 74 -3.76 7.84 3.08
C GLU A 74 -3.72 8.47 4.49
N ASN A 75 -4.51 9.52 4.71
CA ASN A 75 -4.48 10.29 5.95
C ASN A 75 -3.05 10.82 6.26
N GLN A 76 -2.45 10.32 7.35
CA GLN A 76 -1.08 10.69 7.77
C GLN A 76 -0.03 9.68 7.30
N ARG A 77 -0.45 8.58 6.68
CA ARG A 77 0.43 7.51 6.17
C ARG A 77 0.90 7.84 4.77
N THR A 78 2.18 7.71 4.54
CA THR A 78 2.81 7.90 3.23
C THR A 78 3.64 6.66 2.87
N LEU A 79 3.47 6.16 1.65
CA LEU A 79 4.32 5.15 1.03
C LEU A 79 5.04 5.79 -0.17
N LYS A 80 6.33 5.52 -0.31
CA LYS A 80 7.12 5.80 -1.52
C LYS A 80 7.84 4.55 -1.98
N CYS A 81 8.00 4.38 -3.30
CA CYS A 81 8.67 3.24 -3.91
C CYS A 81 8.92 3.50 -5.41
N ASP A 82 9.56 2.57 -6.11
CA ASP A 82 9.78 2.67 -7.56
C ASP A 82 8.51 2.33 -8.35
N THR A 83 7.77 1.29 -7.91
CA THR A 83 6.58 0.80 -8.60
C THR A 83 5.51 0.39 -7.60
N ILE A 84 4.25 0.73 -7.91
CA ILE A 84 3.07 0.17 -7.25
C ILE A 84 2.24 -0.61 -8.26
N LYS A 85 1.83 -1.83 -7.87
CA LYS A 85 0.76 -2.58 -8.52
C LYS A 85 -0.43 -2.63 -7.59
N TYR A 86 -1.54 -2.04 -8.02
CA TYR A 86 -2.77 -2.03 -7.25
C TYR A 86 -3.82 -2.95 -7.90
N PHE A 87 -4.22 -3.99 -7.19
CA PHE A 87 -5.20 -4.99 -7.58
C PHE A 87 -6.53 -4.64 -6.92
N SER A 88 -7.39 -3.90 -7.64
CA SER A 88 -8.63 -3.36 -7.09
C SER A 88 -9.60 -4.43 -6.59
N LEU A 89 -9.71 -5.54 -7.30
CA LEU A 89 -10.61 -6.64 -6.92
C LEU A 89 -10.18 -7.35 -5.63
N GLU A 90 -8.89 -7.30 -5.32
CA GLU A 90 -8.29 -7.96 -4.16
C GLU A 90 -8.05 -6.98 -2.99
N ASN A 91 -8.32 -5.68 -3.18
CA ASN A 91 -7.91 -4.62 -2.25
C ASN A 91 -6.45 -4.73 -1.83
N ARG A 92 -5.59 -5.13 -2.77
CA ARG A 92 -4.17 -5.43 -2.54
C ARG A 92 -3.27 -4.45 -3.27
N LEU A 93 -2.36 -3.86 -2.52
CA LEU A 93 -1.26 -3.04 -3.00
C LEU A 93 0.04 -3.83 -2.89
N LEU A 94 0.84 -3.85 -3.96
CA LEU A 94 2.20 -4.36 -3.96
C LEU A 94 3.13 -3.22 -4.35
N SER A 95 4.02 -2.79 -3.45
CA SER A 95 5.12 -1.89 -3.75
C SER A 95 6.41 -2.66 -3.98
N ILE A 96 7.22 -2.20 -4.91
CA ILE A 96 8.47 -2.84 -5.35
C ILE A 96 9.53 -1.75 -5.51
N GLY A 97 10.73 -2.03 -5.02
CA GLY A 97 11.89 -1.16 -5.08
C GLY A 97 11.85 -0.07 -4.02
N ASP A 98 12.87 -0.05 -3.15
CA ASP A 98 13.09 0.95 -2.09
C ASP A 98 11.79 1.39 -1.37
N SER A 99 10.96 0.40 -1.03
CA SER A 99 9.66 0.65 -0.42
C SER A 99 9.83 1.24 0.97
N HIS A 100 9.32 2.45 1.17
CA HIS A 100 9.36 3.18 2.42
C HIS A 100 7.95 3.65 2.79
N ILE A 101 7.40 3.12 3.88
CA ILE A 101 6.09 3.51 4.43
C ILE A 101 6.27 4.05 5.85
N TRP A 102 5.64 5.18 6.14
CA TRP A 102 5.73 5.82 7.46
C TRP A 102 4.47 6.61 7.81
N ASP A 103 4.29 6.80 9.10
CA ASP A 103 3.36 7.75 9.72
C ASP A 103 3.99 8.31 11.02
N ASN A 104 3.16 8.81 11.95
CA ASN A 104 3.65 9.34 13.22
C ASN A 104 4.14 8.26 14.19
N ASP A 105 3.69 7.01 14.03
CA ASP A 105 3.90 5.93 14.99
C ASP A 105 5.00 4.96 14.54
N TYR A 106 5.25 4.85 13.24
CA TYR A 106 6.25 3.93 12.70
C TYR A 106 6.90 4.43 11.40
N ASP A 107 8.09 3.90 11.14
CA ASP A 107 8.86 4.07 9.90
C ASP A 107 9.34 2.67 9.47
N LEU A 108 8.91 2.19 8.30
CA LEU A 108 9.24 0.86 7.79
C LEU A 108 9.82 0.97 6.37
N LYS A 109 10.99 0.36 6.19
CA LYS A 109 11.66 0.21 4.91
C LYS A 109 11.81 -1.25 4.54
N ALA A 110 11.70 -1.58 3.25
CA ALA A 110 11.86 -2.93 2.72
C ALA A 110 12.11 -2.90 1.20
N ASP A 111 12.57 -4.00 0.63
CA ASP A 111 12.68 -4.12 -0.83
C ASP A 111 11.29 -4.18 -1.48
N SER A 112 10.30 -4.76 -0.78
CA SER A 112 8.90 -4.80 -1.23
C SER A 112 7.92 -4.86 -0.06
N LEU A 113 6.71 -4.31 -0.29
CA LEU A 113 5.59 -4.36 0.65
C LEU A 113 4.34 -4.88 -0.06
N THR A 114 3.64 -5.82 0.57
CA THR A 114 2.27 -6.18 0.21
C THR A 114 1.34 -5.68 1.31
N VAL A 115 0.31 -4.93 0.95
CA VAL A 115 -0.70 -4.39 1.87
C VAL A 115 -2.09 -4.81 1.42
N PHE A 116 -2.89 -5.35 2.33
CA PHE A 116 -4.32 -5.63 2.13
C PHE A 116 -5.11 -4.52 2.83
N THR A 117 -5.68 -3.62 2.03
CA THR A 117 -6.26 -2.37 2.53
C THR A 117 -7.60 -2.54 3.25
N ASP A 118 -8.31 -3.64 3.00
CA ASP A 118 -9.61 -3.96 3.61
C ASP A 118 -9.51 -4.62 5.00
N ILE A 119 -8.40 -5.29 5.26
CA ILE A 119 -8.16 -6.03 6.52
C ILE A 119 -7.00 -5.48 7.34
N ASP A 120 -6.41 -4.38 6.91
CA ASP A 120 -5.28 -3.68 7.55
C ASP A 120 -4.17 -4.67 7.96
N SER A 121 -3.68 -5.40 6.98
CA SER A 121 -2.60 -6.37 7.14
C SER A 121 -1.60 -6.27 6.00
N GLY A 122 -0.40 -6.79 6.19
CA GLY A 122 0.59 -6.77 5.14
C GLY A 122 1.87 -7.52 5.49
N VAL A 123 2.75 -7.54 4.50
CA VAL A 123 4.03 -8.22 4.56
C VAL A 123 5.10 -7.34 3.95
N ALA A 124 6.18 -7.12 4.68
CA ALA A 124 7.41 -6.49 4.22
C ALA A 124 8.46 -7.59 3.97
N ILE A 125 9.16 -7.53 2.83
CA ILE A 125 10.15 -8.54 2.45
C ILE A 125 11.41 -7.84 1.94
N GLY A 126 12.56 -8.37 2.36
CA GLY A 126 13.90 -7.97 1.95
C GLY A 126 14.40 -6.73 2.70
N ASN A 127 15.54 -6.85 3.36
CA ASN A 127 16.22 -5.77 4.08
C ASN A 127 15.29 -4.94 4.98
N VAL A 128 14.36 -5.62 5.69
CA VAL A 128 13.31 -4.95 6.44
C VAL A 128 13.88 -4.23 7.65
N ILE A 129 13.57 -2.94 7.77
CA ILE A 129 13.91 -2.08 8.92
C ILE A 129 12.61 -1.44 9.41
N LEU A 130 12.15 -1.83 10.59
CA LEU A 130 11.00 -1.22 11.26
C LEU A 130 11.48 -0.41 12.46
N LYS A 131 11.15 0.87 12.50
CA LYS A 131 11.34 1.74 13.67
C LYS A 131 9.99 2.07 14.26
N GLN A 132 9.81 1.79 15.53
CA GLN A 132 8.57 2.03 16.25
C GLN A 132 8.84 2.20 17.75
N LYS A 133 8.27 3.21 18.39
CA LYS A 133 8.34 3.44 19.86
C LYS A 133 9.75 3.33 20.45
N GLY A 134 10.76 3.89 19.76
CA GLY A 134 12.14 3.86 20.22
C GLY A 134 12.88 2.54 19.96
N GLN A 135 12.24 1.57 19.35
CA GLN A 135 12.85 0.30 18.94
C GLN A 135 13.14 0.31 17.44
N THR A 136 14.21 -0.37 17.06
CA THR A 136 14.53 -0.68 15.66
C THR A 136 14.61 -2.20 15.50
N ILE A 137 13.84 -2.75 14.59
CA ILE A 137 13.81 -4.17 14.26
C ILE A 137 14.33 -4.34 12.84
N ASN A 138 15.38 -5.15 12.67
CA ASN A 138 15.85 -5.58 11.36
C ASN A 138 15.47 -7.04 11.17
N ALA A 139 14.99 -7.42 9.99
CA ALA A 139 14.61 -8.78 9.65
C ALA A 139 14.64 -9.00 8.12
N GLU A 140 14.54 -10.24 7.67
CA GLU A 140 14.34 -10.54 6.25
C GLU A 140 12.88 -10.36 5.84
N ARG A 141 11.96 -10.58 6.79
CA ARG A 141 10.51 -10.47 6.58
C ARG A 141 9.82 -9.99 7.85
N ILE A 142 8.86 -9.08 7.70
CA ILE A 142 7.94 -8.69 8.76
C ILE A 142 6.52 -8.81 8.24
N GLU A 143 5.69 -9.56 8.97
CA GLU A 143 4.24 -9.63 8.76
C GLU A 143 3.55 -8.79 9.81
N TYR A 144 2.55 -8.01 9.43
CA TYR A 144 1.72 -7.26 10.38
C TYR A 144 0.24 -7.53 10.12
N LYS A 145 -0.54 -7.45 11.20
CA LYS A 145 -1.99 -7.59 11.15
C LYS A 145 -2.61 -6.76 12.27
N LYS A 146 -3.62 -5.96 11.92
CA LYS A 146 -4.44 -5.28 12.93
C LYS A 146 -5.34 -6.29 13.63
N ASN A 147 -5.30 -6.28 14.97
CA ASN A 147 -6.20 -7.10 15.75
C ASN A 147 -7.54 -6.37 15.89
N LYS A 148 -8.62 -6.98 15.40
CA LYS A 148 -9.97 -6.39 15.45
C LYS A 148 -10.56 -6.37 16.88
N GLU A 149 -10.06 -7.22 17.79
CA GLU A 149 -10.61 -7.38 19.13
C GLU A 149 -10.00 -6.42 20.15
N HIS A 150 -8.75 -5.96 19.95
CA HIS A 150 -8.00 -5.20 20.95
C HIS A 150 -7.41 -3.89 20.44
N ASP A 151 -7.84 -3.41 19.26
CA ASP A 151 -7.34 -2.20 18.58
C ASP A 151 -5.78 -2.11 18.56
N GLY A 152 -5.14 -3.27 18.53
CA GLY A 152 -3.70 -3.43 18.52
C GLY A 152 -3.18 -3.93 17.17
N ILE A 153 -1.92 -3.61 16.88
CA ILE A 153 -1.18 -4.19 15.75
C ILE A 153 -0.27 -5.27 16.29
N SER A 154 -0.39 -6.50 15.75
CA SER A 154 0.58 -7.57 15.95
C SER A 154 1.52 -7.65 14.76
N TYR A 155 2.79 -7.93 15.01
CA TYR A 155 3.76 -8.20 13.97
C TYR A 155 4.61 -9.43 14.31
N THR A 156 5.10 -10.09 13.27
CA THR A 156 6.02 -11.23 13.37
C THR A 156 7.23 -10.93 12.49
N ALA A 157 8.42 -10.89 13.10
CA ALA A 157 9.68 -10.73 12.39
C ALA A 157 10.33 -12.10 12.16
N ILE A 158 10.83 -12.35 10.95
CA ILE A 158 11.37 -13.64 10.51
C ILE A 158 12.70 -13.40 9.78
N GLY A 159 13.69 -14.25 10.04
CA GLY A 159 14.99 -14.26 9.40
C GLY A 159 15.94 -13.17 9.91
N ASN A 160 17.08 -13.58 10.46
CA ASN A 160 18.17 -12.71 10.95
C ASN A 160 17.66 -11.54 11.81
N VAL A 161 16.77 -11.81 12.77
CA VAL A 161 16.09 -10.78 13.55
C VAL A 161 17.06 -10.11 14.53
N ILE A 162 17.22 -8.80 14.41
CA ILE A 162 18.01 -7.97 15.32
C ILE A 162 17.11 -6.86 15.86
N ILE A 163 16.98 -6.80 17.18
CA ILE A 163 16.22 -5.77 17.88
C ILE A 163 17.19 -4.86 18.64
N LYS A 164 17.11 -3.55 18.37
CA LYS A 164 17.86 -2.53 19.10
C LYS A 164 16.86 -1.63 19.81
N ASP A 165 17.06 -1.41 21.11
CA ASP A 165 16.29 -0.49 21.92
C ASP A 165 17.16 0.75 22.18
N SER A 166 16.65 1.95 21.88
CA SER A 166 17.35 3.21 22.11
C SER A 166 17.58 3.49 23.60
N SER A 167 16.84 2.86 24.51
CA SER A 167 16.99 3.00 25.97
C SER A 167 18.07 2.06 26.57
N ARG A 168 18.61 1.11 25.80
CA ARG A 168 19.63 0.14 26.23
C ARG A 168 20.81 0.14 25.27
N GLN A 169 21.64 1.16 25.30
CA GLN A 169 23.03 1.01 24.87
C GLN A 169 23.79 0.25 25.97
N ALA A 170 23.70 -1.07 25.96
CA ALA A 170 24.65 -1.91 26.68
C ALA A 170 25.94 -1.92 25.84
N THR A 171 26.87 -1.08 26.20
CA THR A 171 28.29 -1.25 25.79
C THR A 171 28.80 -2.46 26.55
N CYS A 172 28.80 -3.64 25.93
CA CYS A 172 29.69 -4.72 26.36
C CYS A 172 31.08 -4.35 25.88
N GLY A 173 31.96 -3.94 26.83
CA GLY A 173 33.42 -3.86 26.63
C GLY A 173 34.04 -5.25 26.61
#